data_760abea536c0f9daf45e7cf0a2bec851
#
_entry.id   760abea536c0f9daf45e7cf0a2bec851
#
_cell.length_a   1.000
_cell.length_b   1.000
_cell.length_c   1.000
_cell.angle_alpha   90.00
_cell.angle_beta   90.00
_cell.angle_gamma   90.00
#
_symmetry.space_group_name_H-M   'P 1'
#
loop_
_entity.id
_entity.type
_entity.pdbx_description
1 polymer ?
#
loop_
_entity_poly.entity_id
_entity_poly.type
_entity_poly.pdbx_seq_one_letter_code
_entity_poly.pdbx_strand_id
1 'polypeptide(L)'
;MISQVRQSLMLVLVGILGLSASHALAQQYIYTNDNVASTNSTTALTVSVKGALKILKTYSTGGKGAGSGYFAVSTVTSGKTKLGDCLFVSNGGDSTIAAFQMNLFDGGLTAVKGSPFSDGVGGAQHLGIGLATAGSLLFAGNTNNNSISVLKISSSCSLRVLKQVTVPGSPAGMKVTPHGQFLIVAYIGQVDSFKIDSSTGALTELGPFTPKGTAAGVDISCDGTTAYFGDTASNTQVEVFSISTSGELKELNNFTYKNGESSNNVILSLDGTHLYVSNTMSNQITTLSVGADGALTYDSTLKLNKPGLYALGLATGTGLDLFVSEENNPESIGVLVAVDGVLKEVPGSPFPVIKNGSDPAGLTAVPRSCN
;
A
#
# COMPACT_ATOMS: atom_id res chain seq x y z
N MET A 1 48.44 -44.28 -60.79
CA MET A 1 47.00 -44.09 -60.79
C MET A 1 46.60 -43.75 -59.34
N ILE A 2 46.50 -42.45 -59.02
CA ILE A 2 46.13 -41.98 -57.68
C ILE A 2 45.01 -40.99 -57.86
N SER A 3 43.85 -41.44 -57.42
CA SER A 3 42.61 -40.63 -57.42
C SER A 3 42.62 -39.67 -56.22
N GLN A 4 42.53 -38.38 -56.45
CA GLN A 4 42.34 -37.37 -55.43
C GLN A 4 40.86 -37.19 -55.13
N VAL A 5 40.44 -37.48 -53.90
CA VAL A 5 39.09 -37.14 -53.36
C VAL A 5 39.20 -35.76 -52.73
N ARG A 6 38.52 -34.78 -53.31
CA ARG A 6 38.34 -33.46 -52.69
C ARG A 6 37.21 -33.58 -51.72
N GLN A 7 37.49 -33.41 -50.43
CA GLN A 7 36.43 -33.15 -49.39
C GLN A 7 36.08 -31.66 -49.37
N SER A 8 34.87 -31.34 -49.72
CA SER A 8 34.29 -30.01 -49.54
C SER A 8 33.80 -29.87 -48.09
N LEU A 9 34.45 -29.01 -47.35
CA LEU A 9 34.06 -28.64 -45.99
C LEU A 9 32.92 -27.61 -46.10
N MET A 10 31.69 -27.99 -45.79
CA MET A 10 30.54 -27.11 -45.71
C MET A 10 30.46 -26.53 -44.30
N LEU A 11 30.86 -25.28 -44.14
CA LEU A 11 30.72 -24.55 -42.89
C LEU A 11 29.24 -24.16 -42.71
N VAL A 12 28.53 -24.82 -41.82
CA VAL A 12 27.17 -24.40 -41.38
C VAL A 12 27.35 -23.34 -40.32
N LEU A 13 27.12 -22.09 -40.70
CA LEU A 13 27.04 -20.97 -39.77
C LEU A 13 25.66 -21.03 -39.10
N VAL A 14 25.56 -21.61 -37.90
CA VAL A 14 24.38 -21.52 -37.07
C VAL A 14 24.38 -20.13 -36.42
N GLY A 15 23.66 -19.20 -37.03
CA GLY A 15 23.36 -17.89 -36.41
C GLY A 15 22.44 -18.08 -35.21
N ILE A 16 23.01 -18.01 -34.01
CA ILE A 16 22.24 -17.91 -32.81
C ILE A 16 21.65 -16.49 -32.80
N LEU A 17 20.43 -16.35 -33.30
CA LEU A 17 19.54 -15.18 -33.00
C LEU A 17 19.21 -15.26 -31.51
N GLY A 18 20.04 -14.57 -30.71
CA GLY A 18 19.69 -14.27 -29.33
C GLY A 18 18.43 -13.39 -29.32
N LEU A 19 17.28 -14.00 -29.25
CA LEU A 19 16.07 -13.33 -28.83
C LEU A 19 16.28 -12.90 -27.37
N SER A 20 16.85 -11.70 -27.17
CA SER A 20 16.67 -10.99 -25.93
C SER A 20 15.17 -10.74 -25.78
N ALA A 21 14.48 -11.63 -25.07
CA ALA A 21 13.16 -11.34 -24.55
C ALA A 21 13.32 -10.13 -23.63
N SER A 22 13.11 -8.94 -24.19
CA SER A 22 12.82 -7.78 -23.37
C SER A 22 11.55 -8.14 -22.60
N HIS A 23 11.70 -8.47 -21.33
CA HIS A 23 10.56 -8.50 -20.43
C HIS A 23 9.99 -7.08 -20.45
N ALA A 24 8.94 -6.87 -21.22
CA ALA A 24 8.19 -5.64 -21.13
C ALA A 24 7.72 -5.58 -19.69
N LEU A 25 8.30 -4.67 -18.90
CA LEU A 25 7.82 -4.42 -17.55
C LEU A 25 6.32 -4.16 -17.67
N ALA A 26 5.54 -4.91 -16.92
CA ALA A 26 4.09 -4.72 -16.93
C ALA A 26 3.80 -3.25 -16.63
N GLN A 27 2.92 -2.63 -17.43
CA GLN A 27 2.52 -1.25 -17.21
C GLN A 27 2.01 -1.10 -15.78
N GLN A 28 2.59 -0.17 -15.04
CA GLN A 28 2.20 0.11 -13.68
C GLN A 28 1.14 1.20 -13.64
N TYR A 29 0.17 0.99 -12.76
CA TYR A 29 -0.89 1.94 -12.49
C TYR A 29 -0.91 2.28 -11.01
N ILE A 30 -1.21 3.55 -10.71
CA ILE A 30 -1.41 4.07 -9.37
C ILE A 30 -2.87 4.46 -9.24
N TYR A 31 -3.47 4.12 -8.11
CA TYR A 31 -4.82 4.53 -7.75
C TYR A 31 -4.79 5.24 -6.40
N THR A 32 -5.51 6.34 -6.33
CA THR A 32 -5.63 7.15 -5.11
C THR A 32 -6.97 6.90 -4.43
N ASN A 33 -7.07 7.20 -3.15
CA ASN A 33 -8.33 7.63 -2.54
C ASN A 33 -8.26 9.15 -2.42
N ASP A 34 -9.06 9.87 -3.20
CA ASP A 34 -9.02 11.33 -3.25
C ASP A 34 -9.63 11.97 -2.00
N ASN A 35 -10.34 11.18 -1.21
CA ASN A 35 -10.88 11.49 0.12
C ASN A 35 -11.73 12.77 0.21
N VAL A 36 -12.38 13.16 -0.89
CA VAL A 36 -13.21 14.38 -0.96
C VAL A 36 -14.44 14.24 -0.08
N ALA A 37 -14.60 15.14 0.89
CA ALA A 37 -15.66 15.07 1.89
C ALA A 37 -17.09 15.17 1.32
N SER A 38 -17.29 15.89 0.22
CA SER A 38 -18.62 16.08 -0.38
C SER A 38 -19.02 14.94 -1.31
N THR A 39 -18.09 14.54 -2.20
CA THR A 39 -18.27 13.46 -3.18
C THR A 39 -16.90 12.86 -3.47
N ASN A 40 -16.66 11.69 -2.92
CA ASN A 40 -15.34 11.05 -3.02
C ASN A 40 -15.09 10.49 -4.42
N SER A 41 -13.81 10.40 -4.76
CA SER A 41 -13.34 9.86 -6.02
C SER A 41 -12.06 9.03 -5.83
N THR A 42 -11.70 8.32 -6.88
CA THR A 42 -10.41 7.64 -7.05
C THR A 42 -9.84 8.06 -8.40
N THR A 43 -8.58 8.43 -8.41
CA THR A 43 -7.89 8.82 -9.64
C THR A 43 -6.94 7.71 -10.06
N ALA A 44 -7.10 7.25 -11.31
CA ALA A 44 -6.21 6.30 -11.94
C ALA A 44 -5.10 7.05 -12.69
N LEU A 45 -3.85 6.65 -12.46
CA LEU A 45 -2.66 7.23 -13.09
C LEU A 45 -1.80 6.13 -13.70
N THR A 46 -1.09 6.48 -14.76
CA THR A 46 -0.02 5.65 -15.32
C THR A 46 1.34 6.27 -15.04
N VAL A 47 2.34 5.41 -14.93
CA VAL A 47 3.73 5.79 -14.68
C VAL A 47 4.53 5.61 -15.96
N SER A 48 5.24 6.64 -16.40
CA SER A 48 6.17 6.51 -17.53
C SER A 48 7.47 5.83 -17.10
N VAL A 49 8.25 5.34 -18.03
CA VAL A 49 9.59 4.75 -17.78
C VAL A 49 10.57 5.71 -17.09
N LYS A 50 10.27 7.01 -17.06
CA LYS A 50 11.05 8.03 -16.36
C LYS A 50 10.43 8.46 -15.04
N GLY A 51 9.40 7.75 -14.55
CA GLY A 51 8.70 8.06 -13.32
C GLY A 51 7.65 9.17 -13.42
N ALA A 52 7.46 9.82 -14.58
CA ALA A 52 6.44 10.85 -14.70
C ALA A 52 5.04 10.25 -14.65
N LEU A 53 4.17 10.86 -13.83
CA LEU A 53 2.77 10.48 -13.71
C LEU A 53 1.90 11.18 -14.77
N LYS A 54 0.91 10.44 -15.25
CA LYS A 54 -0.15 10.97 -16.09
C LYS A 54 -1.50 10.47 -15.59
N ILE A 55 -2.42 11.40 -15.36
CA ILE A 55 -3.82 11.06 -15.02
C ILE A 55 -4.44 10.37 -16.23
N LEU A 56 -5.00 9.19 -16.02
CA LEU A 56 -5.82 8.49 -16.98
C LEU A 56 -7.27 8.96 -16.87
N LYS A 57 -7.83 8.86 -15.66
CA LYS A 57 -9.21 9.26 -15.39
C LYS A 57 -9.47 9.30 -13.89
N THR A 58 -10.38 10.17 -13.47
CA THR A 58 -10.97 10.20 -12.13
C THR A 58 -12.36 9.57 -12.18
N TYR A 59 -12.66 8.71 -11.21
CA TYR A 59 -13.91 7.96 -11.09
C TYR A 59 -14.58 8.32 -9.77
N SER A 60 -15.89 8.61 -9.80
CA SER A 60 -16.67 8.78 -8.58
C SER A 60 -16.78 7.47 -7.82
N THR A 61 -16.59 7.50 -6.50
CA THR A 61 -16.83 6.36 -5.62
C THR A 61 -18.30 6.19 -5.27
N GLY A 62 -19.11 7.21 -5.51
CA GLY A 62 -20.54 7.25 -5.15
C GLY A 62 -20.80 7.52 -3.66
N GLY A 63 -19.74 7.74 -2.86
CA GLY A 63 -19.83 8.04 -1.43
C GLY A 63 -19.10 9.33 -1.07
N LYS A 64 -18.86 9.53 0.22
CA LYS A 64 -18.19 10.71 0.79
C LYS A 64 -16.86 10.33 1.44
N GLY A 65 -15.80 11.07 1.15
CA GLY A 65 -14.54 10.94 1.85
C GLY A 65 -14.60 11.44 3.29
N ALA A 66 -13.60 11.14 4.08
CA ALA A 66 -13.47 11.67 5.45
C ALA A 66 -13.10 13.17 5.45
N GLY A 67 -12.51 13.66 4.36
CA GLY A 67 -11.95 15.01 4.30
C GLY A 67 -10.62 15.10 5.04
N SER A 68 -10.23 16.30 5.45
CA SER A 68 -8.98 16.55 6.18
C SER A 68 -8.99 15.98 7.60
N GLY A 69 -7.79 15.72 8.13
CA GLY A 69 -7.61 15.28 9.52
C GLY A 69 -7.84 13.78 9.75
N TYR A 70 -7.83 12.96 8.69
CA TYR A 70 -7.89 11.51 8.82
C TYR A 70 -6.59 10.93 9.41
N PHE A 71 -6.70 9.72 9.94
CA PHE A 71 -5.58 8.99 10.55
C PHE A 71 -5.35 7.61 9.92
N ALA A 72 -6.40 7.02 9.33
CA ALA A 72 -6.30 5.71 8.72
C ALA A 72 -5.40 5.74 7.48
N VAL A 73 -4.49 4.79 7.39
CA VAL A 73 -3.66 4.52 6.22
C VAL A 73 -4.25 3.37 5.40
N SER A 74 -3.77 3.16 4.17
CA SER A 74 -4.27 2.10 3.26
C SER A 74 -5.76 2.22 2.94
N THR A 75 -6.26 3.44 2.75
CA THR A 75 -7.67 3.73 2.46
C THR A 75 -8.10 3.33 1.04
N VAL A 76 -7.17 2.86 0.22
CA VAL A 76 -7.38 2.23 -1.08
C VAL A 76 -6.53 0.96 -1.16
N THR A 77 -7.12 -0.13 -1.64
CA THR A 77 -6.43 -1.42 -1.76
C THR A 77 -6.91 -2.22 -2.96
N SER A 78 -6.08 -3.11 -3.45
CA SER A 78 -6.44 -4.05 -4.51
C SER A 78 -6.69 -5.46 -3.96
N GLY A 79 -7.46 -6.25 -4.70
CA GLY A 79 -7.68 -7.66 -4.41
C GLY A 79 -7.84 -8.46 -5.68
N LYS A 80 -7.50 -9.75 -5.63
CA LYS A 80 -7.65 -10.65 -6.76
C LYS A 80 -8.87 -11.56 -6.59
N THR A 81 -9.61 -11.78 -7.66
CA THR A 81 -10.71 -12.74 -7.74
C THR A 81 -10.49 -13.71 -8.90
N LYS A 82 -11.37 -14.69 -9.03
CA LYS A 82 -11.32 -15.62 -10.16
C LYS A 82 -11.64 -14.95 -11.51
N LEU A 83 -12.36 -13.83 -11.51
CA LEU A 83 -12.78 -13.11 -12.73
C LEU A 83 -11.96 -11.86 -13.02
N GLY A 84 -10.96 -11.53 -12.21
CA GLY A 84 -10.10 -10.39 -12.42
C GLY A 84 -9.71 -9.67 -11.14
N ASP A 85 -9.12 -8.53 -11.30
CA ASP A 85 -8.61 -7.71 -10.22
C ASP A 85 -9.63 -6.65 -9.80
N CYS A 86 -9.72 -6.41 -8.50
CA CYS A 86 -10.63 -5.47 -7.87
C CYS A 86 -9.85 -4.31 -7.24
N LEU A 87 -10.42 -3.11 -7.28
CA LEU A 87 -10.01 -1.98 -6.48
C LEU A 87 -11.10 -1.65 -5.47
N PHE A 88 -10.72 -1.46 -4.22
CA PHE A 88 -11.60 -1.04 -3.13
C PHE A 88 -11.12 0.31 -2.60
N VAL A 89 -12.04 1.26 -2.49
CA VAL A 89 -11.77 2.64 -2.04
C VAL A 89 -12.74 2.97 -0.91
N SER A 90 -12.22 3.35 0.23
CA SER A 90 -13.05 3.69 1.38
C SER A 90 -13.66 5.09 1.26
N ASN A 91 -14.86 5.23 1.73
CA ASN A 91 -15.61 6.48 1.87
C ASN A 91 -15.86 6.72 3.38
N GLY A 92 -14.89 7.34 4.06
CA GLY A 92 -14.95 7.54 5.51
C GLY A 92 -16.11 8.44 5.93
N GLY A 93 -16.55 9.36 5.07
CA GLY A 93 -17.64 10.30 5.40
C GLY A 93 -19.03 9.69 5.51
N ASP A 94 -19.24 8.47 4.99
CA ASP A 94 -20.55 7.79 5.04
C ASP A 94 -20.48 6.27 5.29
N SER A 95 -19.33 5.76 5.73
CA SER A 95 -19.13 4.34 6.08
C SER A 95 -19.48 3.39 4.94
N THR A 96 -18.98 3.72 3.74
CA THR A 96 -19.14 2.88 2.57
C THR A 96 -17.80 2.55 1.91
N ILE A 97 -17.79 1.52 1.08
CA ILE A 97 -16.61 1.09 0.32
C ILE A 97 -17.02 0.99 -1.14
N ALA A 98 -16.39 1.81 -1.98
CA ALA A 98 -16.54 1.66 -3.41
C ALA A 98 -15.73 0.48 -3.94
N ALA A 99 -16.32 -0.25 -4.86
CA ALA A 99 -15.68 -1.38 -5.52
C ALA A 99 -15.68 -1.19 -7.04
N PHE A 100 -14.54 -1.48 -7.64
CA PHE A 100 -14.35 -1.42 -9.10
C PHE A 100 -13.68 -2.70 -9.59
N GLN A 101 -14.03 -3.12 -10.81
CA GLN A 101 -13.21 -4.04 -11.57
C GLN A 101 -12.10 -3.24 -12.25
N MET A 102 -10.86 -3.75 -12.17
CA MET A 102 -9.70 -3.14 -12.82
C MET A 102 -9.42 -3.80 -14.16
N ASN A 103 -9.15 -3.00 -15.17
CA ASN A 103 -8.55 -3.45 -16.42
C ASN A 103 -7.03 -3.19 -16.36
N LEU A 104 -6.24 -4.21 -16.10
CA LEU A 104 -4.78 -4.09 -16.00
C LEU A 104 -4.09 -3.85 -17.35
N PHE A 105 -4.82 -3.87 -18.47
CA PHE A 105 -4.26 -3.55 -19.77
C PHE A 105 -4.17 -2.04 -20.01
N ASP A 106 -5.16 -1.27 -19.55
CA ASP A 106 -5.24 0.19 -19.77
C ASP A 106 -5.37 1.02 -18.48
N GLY A 107 -5.42 0.37 -17.32
CA GLY A 107 -5.60 1.01 -16.01
C GLY A 107 -7.02 1.51 -15.73
N GLY A 108 -7.97 1.21 -16.61
CA GLY A 108 -9.36 1.63 -16.48
C GLY A 108 -10.11 0.95 -15.36
N LEU A 109 -11.07 1.65 -14.78
CA LEU A 109 -11.94 1.14 -13.73
C LEU A 109 -13.40 1.07 -14.21
N THR A 110 -14.08 -0.02 -13.85
CA THR A 110 -15.54 -0.17 -14.04
C THR A 110 -16.19 -0.36 -12.67
N ALA A 111 -17.10 0.55 -12.31
CA ALA A 111 -17.81 0.45 -11.04
C ALA A 111 -18.63 -0.83 -10.97
N VAL A 112 -18.53 -1.54 -9.85
CA VAL A 112 -19.29 -2.77 -9.59
C VAL A 112 -20.76 -2.44 -9.36
N LYS A 113 -21.67 -3.20 -9.92
CA LYS A 113 -23.11 -2.99 -9.73
C LYS A 113 -23.45 -3.02 -8.23
N GLY A 114 -24.08 -1.95 -7.75
CA GLY A 114 -24.44 -1.76 -6.35
C GLY A 114 -23.38 -1.06 -5.50
N SER A 115 -22.22 -0.72 -6.09
CA SER A 115 -21.20 0.11 -5.43
C SER A 115 -21.72 1.55 -5.24
N PRO A 116 -21.41 2.23 -4.10
CA PRO A 116 -20.65 1.72 -2.97
C PRO A 116 -21.46 0.80 -2.04
N PHE A 117 -20.76 -0.07 -1.33
CA PHE A 117 -21.32 -1.03 -0.37
C PHE A 117 -21.13 -0.50 1.05
N SER A 118 -22.12 -0.71 1.94
CA SER A 118 -21.95 -0.43 3.35
C SER A 118 -20.84 -1.28 3.96
N ASP A 119 -20.05 -0.68 4.84
CA ASP A 119 -19.10 -1.39 5.70
C ASP A 119 -19.78 -2.12 6.87
N GLY A 120 -21.06 -1.89 7.07
CA GLY A 120 -21.88 -2.51 8.11
C GLY A 120 -21.96 -1.72 9.43
N VAL A 121 -21.21 -0.63 9.58
CA VAL A 121 -21.21 0.18 10.82
C VAL A 121 -22.18 1.34 10.70
N GLY A 122 -22.12 2.08 9.60
CA GLY A 122 -22.87 3.32 9.42
C GLY A 122 -22.29 4.51 10.19
N GLY A 123 -22.74 5.70 9.83
CA GLY A 123 -22.20 6.96 10.35
C GLY A 123 -20.86 7.33 9.72
N ALA A 124 -20.34 8.51 10.01
CA ALA A 124 -19.08 8.96 9.48
C ALA A 124 -17.89 8.40 10.28
N GLN A 125 -16.87 7.94 9.58
CA GLN A 125 -15.55 7.56 10.13
C GLN A 125 -14.58 8.72 9.85
N HIS A 126 -14.63 9.75 10.70
CA HIS A 126 -13.88 10.99 10.46
C HIS A 126 -12.35 10.80 10.41
N LEU A 127 -11.83 9.76 11.04
CA LEU A 127 -10.42 9.39 10.95
C LEU A 127 -10.12 8.45 9.77
N GLY A 128 -11.11 8.17 8.92
CA GLY A 128 -10.99 7.31 7.75
C GLY A 128 -11.27 5.83 8.02
N ILE A 129 -11.19 5.03 6.97
CA ILE A 129 -11.35 3.57 7.01
C ILE A 129 -10.15 2.94 6.31
N GLY A 130 -9.27 2.28 7.07
CA GLY A 130 -8.18 1.48 6.52
C GLY A 130 -8.70 0.17 5.92
N LEU A 131 -8.09 -0.31 4.84
CA LEU A 131 -8.50 -1.51 4.12
C LEU A 131 -7.35 -2.50 3.99
N ALA A 132 -7.66 -3.79 4.15
CA ALA A 132 -6.75 -4.89 3.85
C ALA A 132 -7.49 -6.06 3.22
N THR A 133 -6.83 -6.83 2.35
CA THR A 133 -7.44 -7.97 1.65
C THR A 133 -6.73 -9.28 1.96
N ALA A 134 -7.50 -10.38 2.07
CA ALA A 134 -6.99 -11.75 2.18
C ALA A 134 -7.85 -12.67 1.31
N GLY A 135 -7.37 -13.03 0.13
CA GLY A 135 -8.12 -13.86 -0.80
C GLY A 135 -9.50 -13.27 -1.12
N SER A 136 -10.57 -13.92 -0.66
CA SER A 136 -11.95 -13.46 -0.87
C SER A 136 -12.53 -12.66 0.30
N LEU A 137 -11.68 -12.13 1.18
CA LEU A 137 -12.07 -11.29 2.32
C LEU A 137 -11.48 -9.89 2.19
N LEU A 138 -12.27 -8.90 2.58
CA LEU A 138 -11.87 -7.52 2.79
C LEU A 138 -12.08 -7.18 4.27
N PHE A 139 -11.11 -6.58 4.89
CA PHE A 139 -11.17 -6.03 6.25
C PHE A 139 -11.22 -4.51 6.15
N ALA A 140 -12.14 -3.90 6.89
CA ALA A 140 -12.31 -2.46 6.97
C ALA A 140 -12.20 -2.01 8.43
N GLY A 141 -11.21 -1.19 8.73
CA GLY A 141 -10.96 -0.64 10.06
C GLY A 141 -11.78 0.61 10.30
N ASN A 142 -12.78 0.52 11.16
CA ASN A 142 -13.72 1.60 11.46
C ASN A 142 -13.20 2.41 12.65
N THR A 143 -12.54 3.52 12.37
CA THR A 143 -11.80 4.28 13.38
C THR A 143 -12.68 4.87 14.48
N ASN A 144 -13.88 5.38 14.16
CA ASN A 144 -14.77 5.99 15.16
C ASN A 144 -15.56 4.95 15.97
N ASN A 145 -15.62 3.71 15.50
CA ASN A 145 -16.41 2.66 16.14
C ASN A 145 -15.55 1.60 16.82
N ASN A 146 -14.23 1.72 16.79
CA ASN A 146 -13.31 0.73 17.33
C ASN A 146 -13.68 -0.68 16.89
N SER A 147 -13.82 -0.89 15.59
CA SER A 147 -14.25 -2.18 15.06
C SER A 147 -13.57 -2.49 13.72
N ILE A 148 -13.52 -3.77 13.39
CA ILE A 148 -13.14 -4.28 12.08
C ILE A 148 -14.34 -4.93 11.45
N SER A 149 -14.80 -4.42 10.32
CA SER A 149 -15.78 -5.09 9.48
C SER A 149 -15.10 -6.10 8.58
N VAL A 150 -15.64 -7.30 8.56
CA VAL A 150 -15.19 -8.38 7.66
C VAL A 150 -16.22 -8.53 6.55
N LEU A 151 -15.78 -8.33 5.31
CA LEU A 151 -16.65 -8.42 4.14
C LEU A 151 -16.17 -9.53 3.21
N LYS A 152 -17.14 -10.22 2.61
CA LYS A 152 -16.89 -11.20 1.53
C LYS A 152 -16.77 -10.48 0.20
N ILE A 153 -15.71 -10.76 -0.55
CA ILE A 153 -15.52 -10.34 -1.92
C ILE A 153 -16.07 -11.44 -2.84
N SER A 154 -17.01 -11.09 -3.70
CA SER A 154 -17.50 -12.01 -4.75
C SER A 154 -16.54 -12.07 -5.93
N SER A 155 -16.73 -13.03 -6.84
CA SER A 155 -15.95 -13.10 -8.08
C SER A 155 -16.08 -11.85 -8.96
N SER A 156 -17.17 -11.09 -8.85
CA SER A 156 -17.41 -9.83 -9.57
C SER A 156 -17.04 -8.59 -8.76
N CYS A 157 -16.22 -8.72 -7.70
CA CYS A 157 -15.79 -7.66 -6.80
C CYS A 157 -16.89 -7.01 -5.94
N SER A 158 -18.13 -7.54 -5.93
CA SER A 158 -19.15 -7.03 -5.00
C SER A 158 -18.84 -7.42 -3.56
N LEU A 159 -19.26 -6.57 -2.62
CA LEU A 159 -18.99 -6.76 -1.19
C LEU A 159 -20.27 -7.13 -0.44
N ARG A 160 -20.12 -7.98 0.58
CA ARG A 160 -21.17 -8.31 1.53
C ARG A 160 -20.60 -8.46 2.93
N VAL A 161 -21.10 -7.69 3.87
CA VAL A 161 -20.72 -7.79 5.28
C VAL A 161 -20.98 -9.20 5.79
N LEU A 162 -19.99 -9.80 6.41
CA LEU A 162 -20.09 -11.07 7.12
C LEU A 162 -20.32 -10.84 8.60
N LYS A 163 -19.49 -10.01 9.20
CA LYS A 163 -19.51 -9.69 10.64
C LYS A 163 -18.75 -8.42 10.95
N GLN A 164 -18.89 -7.97 12.18
CA GLN A 164 -18.07 -6.94 12.82
C GLN A 164 -17.37 -7.53 14.02
N VAL A 165 -16.16 -7.10 14.27
CA VAL A 165 -15.34 -7.47 15.41
C VAL A 165 -15.00 -6.20 16.16
N THR A 166 -15.41 -6.08 17.42
CA THR A 166 -15.01 -4.98 18.30
C THR A 166 -13.53 -5.15 18.64
N VAL A 167 -12.79 -4.06 18.58
CA VAL A 167 -11.36 -4.01 18.86
C VAL A 167 -11.06 -2.96 19.93
N PRO A 168 -9.91 -3.01 20.62
CA PRO A 168 -9.67 -2.17 21.79
C PRO A 168 -9.48 -0.68 21.47
N GLY A 169 -9.18 -0.32 20.23
CA GLY A 169 -8.93 1.07 19.81
C GLY A 169 -9.28 1.34 18.36
N SER A 170 -9.04 2.57 17.92
CA SER A 170 -9.21 2.99 16.54
C SER A 170 -8.21 2.29 15.62
N PRO A 171 -8.63 1.40 14.68
CA PRO A 171 -7.71 0.76 13.76
C PRO A 171 -7.20 1.77 12.74
N ALA A 172 -5.93 2.15 12.85
CA ALA A 172 -5.28 3.14 11.99
C ALA A 172 -4.65 2.50 10.75
N GLY A 173 -3.89 1.43 10.92
CA GLY A 173 -3.26 0.68 9.85
C GLY A 173 -3.54 -0.81 9.96
N MET A 174 -3.72 -1.45 8.82
CA MET A 174 -3.96 -2.89 8.77
C MET A 174 -3.21 -3.52 7.62
N LYS A 175 -2.61 -4.68 7.86
CA LYS A 175 -1.93 -5.47 6.84
C LYS A 175 -2.18 -6.95 7.05
N VAL A 176 -2.41 -7.67 5.97
CA VAL A 176 -2.50 -9.13 5.99
C VAL A 176 -1.13 -9.71 5.64
N THR A 177 -0.71 -10.77 6.35
CA THR A 177 0.51 -11.50 6.02
C THR A 177 0.43 -12.07 4.58
N PRO A 178 1.56 -12.24 3.88
CA PRO A 178 1.57 -12.65 2.46
C PRO A 178 0.76 -13.91 2.16
N HIS A 179 0.70 -14.85 3.09
CA HIS A 179 -0.08 -16.09 2.94
C HIS A 179 -1.55 -15.96 3.37
N GLY A 180 -2.01 -14.77 3.76
CA GLY A 180 -3.40 -14.53 4.12
C GLY A 180 -3.87 -15.15 5.44
N GLN A 181 -2.93 -15.55 6.30
CA GLN A 181 -3.23 -16.27 7.54
C GLN A 181 -3.51 -15.36 8.73
N PHE A 182 -2.85 -14.20 8.77
CA PHE A 182 -2.93 -13.27 9.90
C PHE A 182 -3.21 -11.86 9.41
N LEU A 183 -4.03 -11.14 10.17
CA LEU A 183 -4.25 -9.71 10.05
C LEU A 183 -3.52 -9.02 11.19
N ILE A 184 -2.59 -8.14 10.83
CA ILE A 184 -1.85 -7.30 11.78
C ILE A 184 -2.51 -5.92 11.77
N VAL A 185 -2.77 -5.39 12.96
CA VAL A 185 -3.53 -4.14 13.14
C VAL A 185 -2.77 -3.21 14.05
N ALA A 186 -2.63 -1.96 13.63
CA ALA A 186 -2.12 -0.86 14.43
C ALA A 186 -3.29 -0.01 14.95
N TYR A 187 -3.30 0.22 16.25
CA TYR A 187 -4.21 1.15 16.93
C TYR A 187 -3.43 2.27 17.59
N ILE A 188 -4.12 3.29 18.00
CA ILE A 188 -3.52 4.30 18.88
C ILE A 188 -3.14 3.65 20.21
N GLY A 189 -1.84 3.43 20.44
CA GLY A 189 -1.30 2.87 21.68
C GLY A 189 -1.29 1.35 21.79
N GLN A 190 -1.60 0.61 20.73
CA GLN A 190 -1.60 -0.86 20.73
C GLN A 190 -1.39 -1.41 19.32
N VAL A 191 -0.82 -2.62 19.23
CA VAL A 191 -0.79 -3.42 18.02
C VAL A 191 -1.32 -4.81 18.31
N ASP A 192 -2.08 -5.40 17.41
CA ASP A 192 -2.65 -6.73 17.56
C ASP A 192 -2.40 -7.59 16.32
N SER A 193 -2.47 -8.87 16.55
CA SER A 193 -2.51 -9.90 15.52
C SER A 193 -3.76 -10.74 15.65
N PHE A 194 -4.41 -11.02 14.53
CA PHE A 194 -5.58 -11.88 14.46
C PHE A 194 -5.33 -13.02 13.49
N LYS A 195 -5.64 -14.23 13.90
CA LYS A 195 -5.75 -15.36 12.99
C LYS A 195 -7.02 -15.26 12.15
N ILE A 196 -6.88 -15.42 10.84
CA ILE A 196 -7.97 -15.34 9.88
C ILE A 196 -8.48 -16.75 9.56
N ASP A 197 -9.77 -16.99 9.76
CA ASP A 197 -10.46 -18.14 9.13
C ASP A 197 -10.94 -17.72 7.74
N SER A 198 -10.25 -18.13 6.71
CA SER A 198 -10.54 -17.76 5.32
C SER A 198 -11.91 -18.24 4.81
N SER A 199 -12.52 -19.23 5.45
CA SER A 199 -13.82 -19.78 5.07
C SER A 199 -14.98 -18.98 5.65
N THR A 200 -14.89 -18.60 6.92
CA THR A 200 -15.94 -17.92 7.67
C THR A 200 -15.70 -16.41 7.84
N GLY A 201 -14.46 -15.96 7.65
CA GLY A 201 -14.02 -14.61 7.98
C GLY A 201 -13.89 -14.36 9.49
N ALA A 202 -13.87 -15.40 10.32
CA ALA A 202 -13.66 -15.23 11.74
C ALA A 202 -12.24 -14.70 12.01
N LEU A 203 -12.15 -13.75 12.92
CA LEU A 203 -10.89 -13.24 13.47
C LEU A 203 -10.76 -13.75 14.90
N THR A 204 -9.64 -14.40 15.19
CA THR A 204 -9.27 -14.84 16.54
C THR A 204 -8.07 -14.03 16.97
N GLU A 205 -8.23 -13.20 17.99
CA GLU A 205 -7.16 -12.41 18.56
C GLU A 205 -6.07 -13.31 19.16
N LEU A 206 -4.81 -12.99 18.86
CA LEU A 206 -3.63 -13.76 19.32
C LEU A 206 -2.88 -13.05 20.44
N GLY A 207 -3.29 -11.84 20.77
CA GLY A 207 -2.78 -11.06 21.89
C GLY A 207 -2.59 -9.59 21.54
N PRO A 208 -2.87 -8.72 22.52
CA PRO A 208 -2.50 -7.31 22.45
C PRO A 208 -1.03 -7.14 22.80
N PHE A 209 -0.35 -6.25 22.05
CA PHE A 209 0.99 -5.80 22.35
C PHE A 209 0.96 -4.29 22.54
N THR A 210 1.55 -3.80 23.62
CA THR A 210 1.64 -2.35 23.86
C THR A 210 2.92 -1.83 23.20
N PRO A 211 2.83 -1.07 22.09
CA PRO A 211 3.96 -0.39 21.52
C PRO A 211 4.46 0.70 22.48
N LYS A 212 5.65 1.19 22.25
CA LYS A 212 6.21 2.30 23.07
C LYS A 212 5.64 3.65 22.68
N GLY A 213 4.99 3.74 21.52
CA GLY A 213 4.39 4.96 21.01
C GLY A 213 2.99 4.76 20.43
N THR A 214 2.65 5.53 19.43
CA THR A 214 1.38 5.48 18.73
C THR A 214 1.58 4.91 17.33
N ALA A 215 1.35 3.59 17.20
CA ALA A 215 1.43 2.94 15.90
C ALA A 215 0.36 3.47 14.95
N ALA A 216 0.73 3.70 13.67
CA ALA A 216 -0.18 4.14 12.63
C ALA A 216 -0.10 3.23 11.40
N GLY A 217 0.88 3.42 10.52
CA GLY A 217 1.08 2.56 9.35
C GLY A 217 1.77 1.25 9.72
N VAL A 218 1.49 0.20 8.96
CA VAL A 218 2.13 -1.12 9.11
C VAL A 218 2.46 -1.70 7.74
N ASP A 219 3.66 -2.26 7.61
CA ASP A 219 4.01 -3.16 6.51
C ASP A 219 4.69 -4.43 7.02
N ILE A 220 4.66 -5.49 6.21
CA ILE A 220 5.11 -6.83 6.59
C ILE A 220 6.11 -7.33 5.56
N SER A 221 7.19 -7.95 6.01
CA SER A 221 8.19 -8.60 5.13
C SER A 221 7.52 -9.65 4.21
N CYS A 222 8.11 -9.84 3.03
CA CYS A 222 7.54 -10.74 2.03
C CYS A 222 7.51 -12.22 2.47
N ASP A 223 8.37 -12.61 3.40
CA ASP A 223 8.33 -13.92 4.04
C ASP A 223 7.28 -14.04 5.16
N GLY A 224 6.65 -12.91 5.53
CA GLY A 224 5.62 -12.85 6.55
C GLY A 224 6.13 -12.96 7.99
N THR A 225 7.44 -12.82 8.22
CA THR A 225 8.05 -13.06 9.54
C THR A 225 8.29 -11.80 10.37
N THR A 226 8.24 -10.61 9.73
CA THR A 226 8.54 -9.35 10.40
C THR A 226 7.51 -8.28 10.04
N ALA A 227 7.00 -7.58 11.05
CA ALA A 227 6.14 -6.40 10.91
C ALA A 227 6.87 -5.14 11.36
N TYR A 228 6.69 -4.07 10.61
CA TYR A 228 7.23 -2.73 10.87
C TYR A 228 6.08 -1.75 11.05
N PHE A 229 6.14 -0.95 12.12
CA PHE A 229 5.13 0.05 12.43
C PHE A 229 5.75 1.44 12.50
N GLY A 230 5.10 2.42 11.86
CA GLY A 230 5.43 3.82 12.08
C GLY A 230 4.85 4.31 13.40
N ASP A 231 5.62 5.05 14.18
CA ASP A 231 5.19 5.62 15.45
C ASP A 231 5.06 7.15 15.34
N THR A 232 3.83 7.63 15.51
CA THR A 232 3.50 9.05 15.38
C THR A 232 3.72 9.85 16.66
N ALA A 233 3.80 9.20 17.82
CA ALA A 233 3.87 9.88 19.13
C ALA A 233 5.30 10.23 19.53
N SER A 234 6.26 9.44 19.10
CA SER A 234 7.68 9.71 19.33
C SER A 234 8.32 10.37 18.10
N ASN A 235 9.28 11.24 18.35
CA ASN A 235 10.04 11.83 17.27
C ASN A 235 10.84 10.73 16.56
N THR A 236 10.34 10.30 15.39
CA THR A 236 11.08 9.44 14.45
C THR A 236 11.41 8.05 14.99
N GLN A 237 10.39 7.22 15.14
CA GLN A 237 10.57 5.84 15.58
C GLN A 237 9.87 4.85 14.65
N VAL A 238 10.51 3.71 14.44
CA VAL A 238 9.91 2.53 13.82
C VAL A 238 10.00 1.38 14.81
N GLU A 239 8.88 0.75 15.09
CA GLU A 239 8.81 -0.42 15.93
C GLU A 239 8.84 -1.68 15.06
N VAL A 240 9.62 -2.67 15.49
CA VAL A 240 9.86 -3.90 14.74
C VAL A 240 9.44 -5.10 15.58
N PHE A 241 8.56 -5.93 15.03
CA PHE A 241 8.07 -7.15 15.65
C PHE A 241 8.32 -8.36 14.76
N SER A 242 8.74 -9.46 15.35
CA SER A 242 8.66 -10.76 14.68
C SER A 242 7.22 -11.29 14.73
N ILE A 243 6.84 -12.01 13.67
CA ILE A 243 5.57 -12.73 13.56
C ILE A 243 5.91 -14.22 13.61
N SER A 244 5.43 -14.92 14.63
CA SER A 244 5.64 -16.36 14.77
C SER A 244 4.81 -17.15 13.74
N THR A 245 5.08 -18.43 13.59
CA THR A 245 4.27 -19.32 12.73
C THR A 245 2.84 -19.50 13.23
N SER A 246 2.55 -19.21 14.51
CA SER A 246 1.20 -19.12 15.07
C SER A 246 0.55 -17.74 14.90
N GLY A 247 1.32 -16.74 14.44
CA GLY A 247 0.86 -15.38 14.21
C GLY A 247 1.05 -14.43 15.40
N GLU A 248 1.65 -14.91 16.49
CA GLU A 248 1.93 -14.07 17.66
C GLU A 248 3.04 -13.07 17.36
N LEU A 249 2.85 -11.84 17.82
CA LEU A 249 3.84 -10.78 17.71
C LEU A 249 4.81 -10.84 18.89
N LYS A 250 6.08 -10.57 18.61
CA LYS A 250 7.09 -10.36 19.64
C LYS A 250 7.95 -9.17 19.25
N GLU A 251 8.01 -8.16 20.12
CA GLU A 251 8.88 -7.01 19.89
C GLU A 251 10.33 -7.46 19.73
N LEU A 252 10.97 -7.06 18.66
CA LEU A 252 12.38 -7.29 18.39
C LEU A 252 13.21 -6.08 18.77
N ASN A 253 12.82 -4.91 18.27
CA ASN A 253 13.58 -3.68 18.47
C ASN A 253 12.72 -2.46 18.17
N ASN A 254 13.14 -1.32 18.73
CA ASN A 254 12.65 0.00 18.35
C ASN A 254 13.80 0.75 17.72
N PHE A 255 13.61 1.21 16.51
CA PHE A 255 14.60 1.97 15.79
C PHE A 255 14.28 3.46 15.82
N THR A 256 15.17 4.25 16.42
CA THR A 256 15.03 5.71 16.47
C THR A 256 16.09 6.36 15.60
N TYR A 257 15.69 7.33 14.78
CA TYR A 257 16.58 8.14 13.95
C TYR A 257 16.37 9.64 14.24
N LYS A 258 17.28 10.50 13.83
CA LYS A 258 17.32 11.90 14.30
C LYS A 258 16.63 12.89 13.38
N ASN A 259 16.32 12.53 12.16
CA ASN A 259 15.82 13.45 11.14
C ASN A 259 14.39 13.04 10.72
N GLY A 260 13.42 13.87 11.02
CA GLY A 260 12.01 13.65 10.72
C GLY A 260 11.13 13.96 11.92
N GLU A 261 9.84 14.09 11.70
CA GLU A 261 8.83 14.30 12.73
C GLU A 261 7.56 13.53 12.36
N SER A 262 7.01 12.79 13.32
CA SER A 262 5.80 11.99 13.18
C SER A 262 5.92 10.91 12.08
N SER A 263 6.56 9.80 12.40
CA SER A 263 6.65 8.63 11.52
C SER A 263 5.27 7.97 11.40
N ASN A 264 4.51 8.34 10.36
CA ASN A 264 3.12 7.92 10.22
C ASN A 264 2.98 6.61 9.46
N ASN A 265 3.50 6.53 8.25
CA ASN A 265 3.33 5.37 7.40
C ASN A 265 4.69 4.76 7.03
N VAL A 266 4.69 3.46 6.89
CA VAL A 266 5.87 2.67 6.52
C VAL A 266 5.53 1.76 5.36
N ILE A 267 6.50 1.54 4.46
CA ILE A 267 6.37 0.58 3.37
C ILE A 267 7.73 0.00 2.98
N LEU A 268 7.77 -1.30 2.77
CA LEU A 268 8.96 -1.98 2.26
C LEU A 268 9.12 -1.77 0.76
N SER A 269 10.36 -1.67 0.31
CA SER A 269 10.70 -1.88 -1.10
C SER A 269 10.27 -3.28 -1.54
N LEU A 270 10.03 -3.47 -2.84
CA LEU A 270 9.56 -4.78 -3.34
C LEU A 270 10.56 -5.92 -3.13
N ASP A 271 11.85 -5.61 -3.10
CA ASP A 271 12.92 -6.58 -2.80
C ASP A 271 13.12 -6.80 -1.29
N GLY A 272 12.40 -6.05 -0.45
CA GLY A 272 12.46 -6.14 1.01
C GLY A 272 13.76 -5.61 1.63
N THR A 273 14.64 -4.98 0.86
CA THR A 273 15.95 -4.51 1.33
C THR A 273 15.90 -3.15 2.01
N HIS A 274 14.85 -2.37 1.77
CA HIS A 274 14.67 -1.04 2.36
C HIS A 274 13.26 -0.86 2.94
N LEU A 275 13.17 -0.09 4.01
CA LEU A 275 11.94 0.41 4.58
C LEU A 275 11.88 1.92 4.38
N TYR A 276 10.83 2.40 3.75
CA TYR A 276 10.56 3.82 3.58
C TYR A 276 9.57 4.28 4.64
N VAL A 277 9.88 5.39 5.30
CA VAL A 277 9.08 5.96 6.39
C VAL A 277 8.64 7.37 6.01
N SER A 278 7.34 7.64 6.03
CA SER A 278 6.84 9.00 5.88
C SER A 278 6.90 9.74 7.21
N ASN A 279 7.64 10.83 7.24
CA ASN A 279 7.70 11.76 8.37
C ASN A 279 6.73 12.92 8.08
N THR A 280 5.49 12.73 8.48
CA THR A 280 4.37 13.56 8.03
C THR A 280 4.55 15.02 8.38
N MET A 281 4.89 15.34 9.63
CA MET A 281 5.00 16.73 10.08
C MET A 281 6.20 17.50 9.52
N SER A 282 7.25 16.81 9.08
CA SER A 282 8.45 17.42 8.50
C SER A 282 8.49 17.37 6.97
N ASN A 283 7.52 16.74 6.33
CA ASN A 283 7.47 16.51 4.89
C ASN A 283 8.76 15.84 4.35
N GLN A 284 9.09 14.72 4.94
CA GLN A 284 10.32 13.98 4.64
C GLN A 284 10.04 12.50 4.48
N ILE A 285 10.87 11.84 3.68
CA ILE A 285 10.93 10.38 3.60
C ILE A 285 12.27 9.92 4.16
N THR A 286 12.24 9.05 5.15
CA THR A 286 13.45 8.37 5.64
C THR A 286 13.56 7.00 5.00
N THR A 287 14.76 6.66 4.56
CA THR A 287 15.14 5.34 4.06
C THR A 287 15.95 4.63 5.12
N LEU A 288 15.54 3.41 5.43
CA LEU A 288 16.23 2.50 6.34
C LEU A 288 16.58 1.22 5.59
N SER A 289 17.81 0.75 5.67
CA SER A 289 18.19 -0.59 5.20
C SER A 289 17.64 -1.66 6.13
N VAL A 290 17.15 -2.76 5.56
CA VAL A 290 16.59 -3.91 6.28
C VAL A 290 17.59 -5.07 6.24
N GLY A 291 18.08 -5.48 7.39
CA GLY A 291 18.93 -6.65 7.55
C GLY A 291 18.16 -7.98 7.49
N ALA A 292 18.88 -9.08 7.40
CA ALA A 292 18.29 -10.42 7.26
C ALA A 292 17.40 -10.85 8.45
N ASP A 293 17.62 -10.28 9.61
CA ASP A 293 16.85 -10.52 10.84
C ASP A 293 15.77 -9.44 11.08
N GLY A 294 15.52 -8.59 10.09
CA GLY A 294 14.59 -7.47 10.21
C GLY A 294 15.17 -6.24 10.91
N ALA A 295 16.45 -6.26 11.32
CA ALA A 295 17.12 -5.12 11.94
C ALA A 295 17.21 -3.95 10.96
N LEU A 296 17.04 -2.73 11.48
CA LEU A 296 17.05 -1.52 10.68
C LEU A 296 18.37 -0.76 10.85
N THR A 297 18.85 -0.17 9.76
CA THR A 297 19.98 0.75 9.74
C THR A 297 19.57 2.03 9.01
N TYR A 298 19.91 3.18 9.55
CA TYR A 298 19.62 4.48 8.92
C TYR A 298 20.52 4.70 7.70
N ASP A 299 19.90 5.02 6.58
CA ASP A 299 20.61 5.37 5.35
C ASP A 299 20.53 6.87 5.07
N SER A 300 19.34 7.41 4.93
CA SER A 300 19.15 8.80 4.54
C SER A 300 17.76 9.33 4.88
N THR A 301 17.63 10.65 4.87
CA THR A 301 16.32 11.33 4.90
C THR A 301 16.26 12.35 3.77
N LEU A 302 15.27 12.25 2.93
CA LEU A 302 14.98 13.17 1.84
C LEU A 302 13.88 14.13 2.26
N LYS A 303 14.13 15.43 2.16
CA LYS A 303 13.11 16.46 2.25
C LYS A 303 12.46 16.63 0.88
N LEU A 304 11.13 16.53 0.84
CA LEU A 304 10.38 16.67 -0.40
C LEU A 304 10.37 18.11 -0.90
N ASN A 305 10.33 18.29 -2.23
CA ASN A 305 10.60 19.58 -2.88
C ASN A 305 9.58 20.67 -2.55
N LYS A 306 8.33 20.33 -2.31
CA LYS A 306 7.30 21.30 -1.92
C LYS A 306 7.23 21.47 -0.41
N PRO A 307 7.59 22.62 0.14
CA PRO A 307 7.46 22.85 1.58
C PRO A 307 6.00 23.01 2.00
N GLY A 308 5.68 22.59 3.22
CA GLY A 308 4.35 22.74 3.83
C GLY A 308 3.35 21.63 3.46
N LEU A 309 3.81 20.58 2.79
CA LEU A 309 3.01 19.39 2.51
C LEU A 309 3.24 18.33 3.59
N TYR A 310 2.27 17.46 3.76
CA TYR A 310 2.36 16.31 4.65
C TYR A 310 2.53 15.03 3.80
N ALA A 311 3.68 14.37 3.92
CA ALA A 311 3.88 13.06 3.31
C ALA A 311 3.08 12.01 4.08
N LEU A 312 2.09 11.37 3.46
CA LEU A 312 1.19 10.47 4.17
C LEU A 312 1.09 9.08 3.56
N GLY A 313 0.40 8.93 2.44
CA GLY A 313 0.23 7.63 1.79
C GLY A 313 1.49 7.22 1.05
N LEU A 314 1.87 5.96 1.18
CA LEU A 314 3.02 5.37 0.49
C LEU A 314 2.58 4.19 -0.37
N ALA A 315 3.17 4.06 -1.56
CA ALA A 315 3.06 2.87 -2.38
C ALA A 315 4.39 2.61 -3.10
N THR A 316 4.83 1.37 -3.14
CA THR A 316 6.00 0.96 -3.90
C THR A 316 5.60 0.36 -5.23
N GLY A 317 6.36 0.70 -6.27
CA GLY A 317 6.15 0.26 -7.64
C GLY A 317 7.00 -0.92 -8.05
N THR A 318 6.87 -1.34 -9.31
CA THR A 318 7.75 -2.32 -9.94
C THR A 318 9.08 -1.64 -10.26
N GLY A 319 10.11 -1.97 -9.51
CA GLY A 319 11.40 -1.32 -9.56
C GLY A 319 11.73 -0.67 -8.21
N LEU A 320 12.39 0.46 -8.23
CA LEU A 320 12.76 1.19 -7.01
C LEU A 320 11.87 2.41 -6.75
N ASP A 321 10.71 2.48 -7.42
CA ASP A 321 9.85 3.64 -7.35
C ASP A 321 9.04 3.66 -6.05
N LEU A 322 9.03 4.79 -5.40
CA LEU A 322 8.18 5.10 -4.26
C LEU A 322 7.25 6.24 -4.66
N PHE A 323 5.96 6.05 -4.41
CA PHE A 323 4.92 7.05 -4.59
C PHE A 323 4.47 7.54 -3.23
N VAL A 324 4.36 8.86 -3.09
CA VAL A 324 4.01 9.51 -1.83
C VAL A 324 2.83 10.43 -2.08
N SER A 325 1.71 10.24 -1.37
CA SER A 325 0.67 11.26 -1.37
C SER A 325 1.09 12.44 -0.52
N GLU A 326 0.98 13.63 -1.08
CA GLU A 326 1.35 14.88 -0.42
C GLU A 326 0.10 15.74 -0.27
N GLU A 327 -0.32 15.91 0.97
CA GLU A 327 -1.46 16.76 1.31
C GLU A 327 -1.07 18.23 1.28
N ASN A 328 -2.08 19.08 1.24
CA ASN A 328 -2.02 20.55 1.17
C ASN A 328 -1.75 21.13 -0.22
N ASN A 329 -2.70 21.89 -0.61
CA ASN A 329 -3.02 22.60 -1.85
C ASN A 329 -1.82 23.10 -2.69
N PRO A 330 -1.67 22.65 -3.94
CA PRO A 330 -2.48 21.62 -4.58
C PRO A 330 -1.97 20.22 -4.20
N GLU A 331 -2.91 19.33 -3.92
CA GLU A 331 -2.65 17.93 -3.62
C GLU A 331 -1.86 17.29 -4.75
N SER A 332 -0.87 16.52 -4.40
CA SER A 332 0.09 15.99 -5.35
C SER A 332 0.58 14.60 -4.97
N ILE A 333 1.17 13.92 -5.94
CA ILE A 333 1.90 12.68 -5.69
C ILE A 333 3.36 12.93 -6.01
N GLY A 334 4.20 12.79 -4.99
CA GLY A 334 5.63 12.69 -5.12
C GLY A 334 6.01 11.35 -5.74
N VAL A 335 6.94 11.36 -6.68
CA VAL A 335 7.52 10.16 -7.28
C VAL A 335 9.02 10.19 -7.03
N LEU A 336 9.50 9.13 -6.39
CA LEU A 336 10.88 8.99 -5.99
C LEU A 336 11.48 7.73 -6.61
N VAL A 337 12.73 7.85 -7.03
CA VAL A 337 13.53 6.72 -7.50
C VAL A 337 14.81 6.64 -6.68
N ALA A 338 15.28 5.43 -6.42
CA ALA A 338 16.58 5.24 -5.80
C ALA A 338 17.68 5.33 -6.87
N VAL A 339 18.61 6.26 -6.67
CA VAL A 339 19.80 6.41 -7.49
C VAL A 339 21.01 6.21 -6.58
N ASP A 340 21.79 5.17 -6.84
CA ASP A 340 22.92 4.78 -6.00
C ASP A 340 22.54 4.58 -4.51
N GLY A 341 21.36 3.99 -4.27
CA GLY A 341 20.84 3.72 -2.92
C GLY A 341 20.22 4.94 -2.22
N VAL A 342 20.19 6.12 -2.86
CA VAL A 342 19.61 7.34 -2.29
C VAL A 342 18.35 7.72 -3.05
N LEU A 343 17.25 7.95 -2.32
CA LEU A 343 16.01 8.44 -2.91
C LEU A 343 16.18 9.85 -3.47
N LYS A 344 15.65 10.06 -4.66
CA LYS A 344 15.56 11.38 -5.32
C LYS A 344 14.19 11.53 -5.96
N GLU A 345 13.63 12.72 -5.89
CA GLU A 345 12.43 13.00 -6.67
C GLU A 345 12.76 13.04 -8.18
N VAL A 346 11.87 12.45 -8.97
CA VAL A 346 12.00 12.52 -10.43
C VAL A 346 11.75 13.94 -10.93
N PRO A 347 12.28 14.33 -12.10
CA PRO A 347 12.02 15.65 -12.68
C PRO A 347 10.51 15.90 -12.84
N GLY A 348 10.03 17.02 -12.32
CA GLY A 348 8.60 17.40 -12.34
C GLY A 348 7.79 16.92 -11.14
N SER A 349 8.36 16.10 -10.26
CA SER A 349 7.75 15.75 -8.97
C SER A 349 7.70 16.98 -8.03
N PRO A 350 6.64 17.09 -7.20
CA PRO A 350 5.45 16.27 -7.17
C PRO A 350 4.46 16.64 -8.28
N PHE A 351 3.70 15.65 -8.75
CA PHE A 351 2.71 15.82 -9.81
C PHE A 351 1.34 16.18 -9.22
N PRO A 352 0.71 17.30 -9.64
CA PRO A 352 -0.64 17.62 -9.21
C PRO A 352 -1.61 16.60 -9.82
N VAL A 353 -2.38 15.94 -8.98
CA VAL A 353 -3.21 14.81 -9.42
C VAL A 353 -4.69 15.05 -9.25
N ILE A 354 -5.11 16.00 -8.41
CA ILE A 354 -6.51 16.19 -8.08
C ILE A 354 -6.84 17.67 -8.09
N LYS A 355 -8.05 17.98 -8.56
CA LYS A 355 -8.58 19.34 -8.58
C LYS A 355 -9.61 19.48 -7.47
N ASN A 356 -9.46 20.53 -6.65
CA ASN A 356 -10.46 21.05 -5.70
C ASN A 356 -10.67 20.26 -4.40
N GLY A 357 -9.81 20.48 -3.42
CA GLY A 357 -10.10 20.18 -2.02
C GLY A 357 -10.17 18.70 -1.68
N SER A 358 -9.37 17.91 -2.36
CA SER A 358 -9.11 16.54 -1.98
C SER A 358 -7.94 16.48 -1.00
N ASP A 359 -7.95 15.47 -0.18
CA ASP A 359 -6.90 15.13 0.77
C ASP A 359 -6.53 13.67 0.49
N PRO A 360 -5.60 13.36 -0.45
CA PRO A 360 -5.36 11.99 -0.88
C PRO A 360 -4.87 11.14 0.30
N ALA A 361 -5.82 10.34 0.80
CA ALA A 361 -5.67 9.55 2.03
C ALA A 361 -4.89 8.25 1.84
N GLY A 362 -4.59 7.87 0.63
CA GLY A 362 -3.88 6.63 0.36
C GLY A 362 -3.59 6.41 -1.10
N LEU A 363 -2.60 5.57 -1.32
CA LEU A 363 -2.14 5.15 -2.63
C LEU A 363 -2.07 3.63 -2.70
N THR A 364 -2.35 3.07 -3.87
CA THR A 364 -1.97 1.69 -4.19
C THR A 364 -1.37 1.62 -5.57
N ALA A 365 -0.26 0.90 -5.69
CA ALA A 365 0.39 0.58 -6.97
C ALA A 365 0.00 -0.83 -7.42
N VAL A 366 -0.31 -1.01 -8.70
CA VAL A 366 -0.72 -2.30 -9.26
C VAL A 366 0.01 -2.52 -10.60
N PRO A 367 0.63 -3.69 -10.81
CA PRO A 367 0.77 -4.79 -9.87
C PRO A 367 1.74 -4.47 -8.72
N ARG A 368 1.47 -5.03 -7.57
CA ARG A 368 2.39 -5.15 -6.45
C ARG A 368 2.37 -6.60 -5.98
N SER A 369 3.50 -7.23 -5.86
CA SER A 369 3.58 -8.58 -5.28
C SER A 369 4.84 -8.71 -4.44
N CYS A 370 4.71 -9.32 -3.29
CA CYS A 370 5.81 -10.10 -2.72
C CYS A 370 5.90 -11.37 -3.57
N ASN A 371 6.97 -11.56 -4.32
CA ASN A 371 7.21 -12.78 -5.12
C ASN A 371 7.72 -13.91 -4.22
#